data_3446d42bc1f663335f1c4c0ff786d32a
#
_entry.id   3446d42bc1f663335f1c4c0ff786d32a
#
_cell.length_a   1.000
_cell.length_b   1.000
_cell.length_c   1.000
_cell.angle_alpha   90.00
_cell.angle_beta   90.00
_cell.angle_gamma   90.00
#
_symmetry.space_group_name_H-M   'P 1'
#
loop_
_entity.id
_entity.type
_entity.pdbx_description
1 polymer ?
#
loop_
_entity_poly.entity_id
_entity_poly.type
_entity_poly.pdbx_seq_one_letter_code
_entity_poly.pdbx_strand_id
1 'polypeptide(L)'
;MKNDPLLQPLQLKHLRLKNRVMLTSHEPASSEDGLPKDRYRLYHVERAKGGVALTMTAGSAIVAPDSPPAFGNLHAYRDEIVPWLKRLADDCHEHGAAVMIQLTHLGRRTRWNTGDWLPVLSASALREPAHRSFPKAAEEWDLD
;
A
#
# COMPACT_ATOMS: atom_id res chain seq x y z
N MET A 1 0.87 34.14 5.62
CA MET A 1 1.13 32.72 5.24
C MET A 1 2.61 32.36 5.07
N LYS A 2 3.55 33.33 5.04
CA LYS A 2 4.99 33.00 4.86
C LYS A 2 5.65 32.17 5.99
N ASN A 3 5.04 32.05 7.16
CA ASN A 3 5.59 31.36 8.32
C ASN A 3 4.72 30.20 8.86
N ASP A 4 3.84 29.65 8.03
CA ASP A 4 3.04 28.50 8.45
C ASP A 4 3.96 27.27 8.63
N PRO A 5 4.02 26.68 9.84
CA PRO A 5 4.87 25.52 10.11
C PRO A 5 4.59 24.31 9.22
N LEU A 6 3.34 24.13 8.77
CA LEU A 6 2.97 23.02 7.87
C LEU A 6 3.61 23.14 6.49
N LEU A 7 3.85 24.38 6.04
CA LEU A 7 4.42 24.66 4.73
C LEU A 7 5.95 24.74 4.74
N GLN A 8 6.59 24.56 5.90
CA GLN A 8 8.04 24.53 5.99
C GLN A 8 8.61 23.17 5.62
N PRO A 9 9.79 23.12 4.99
CA PRO A 9 10.45 21.85 4.67
C PRO A 9 10.68 20.99 5.92
N LEU A 10 10.69 19.68 5.73
CA LEU A 10 10.98 18.70 6.78
C LEU A 10 12.08 17.76 6.29
N GLN A 11 13.12 17.63 7.11
CA GLN A 11 14.18 16.65 6.88
C GLN A 11 13.85 15.36 7.65
N LEU A 12 13.67 14.26 6.92
CA LEU A 12 13.50 12.91 7.47
C LEU A 12 14.69 12.06 7.06
N LYS A 13 15.67 11.90 7.94
CA LYS A 13 16.92 11.19 7.62
C LYS A 13 17.51 11.70 6.28
N HIS A 14 17.56 10.87 5.26
CA HIS A 14 18.06 11.21 3.92
C HIS A 14 17.00 11.88 3.01
N LEU A 15 15.73 11.86 3.39
CA LEU A 15 14.63 12.40 2.59
C LEU A 15 14.29 13.82 3.02
N ARG A 16 14.34 14.78 2.08
CA ARG A 16 13.88 16.14 2.28
C ARG A 16 12.50 16.33 1.65
N LEU A 17 11.51 16.56 2.48
CA LEU A 17 10.15 16.90 2.05
C LEU A 17 9.99 18.41 1.88
N LYS A 18 9.28 18.85 0.84
CA LYS A 18 9.04 20.26 0.54
C LYS A 18 8.15 20.97 1.56
N ASN A 19 7.34 20.22 2.33
CA ASN A 19 6.51 20.69 3.42
C ASN A 19 6.17 19.52 4.36
N ARG A 20 5.30 19.73 5.33
CA ARG A 20 4.90 18.73 6.34
C ARG A 20 3.51 18.14 6.10
N VAL A 21 3.00 18.26 4.87
CA VAL A 21 1.70 17.71 4.48
C VAL A 21 1.90 16.38 3.79
N MET A 22 1.26 15.36 4.32
CA MET A 22 1.31 13.99 3.82
C MET A 22 -0.10 13.48 3.56
N LEU A 23 -0.29 12.82 2.42
CA LEU A 23 -1.45 11.97 2.20
C LEU A 23 -1.14 10.59 2.80
N THR A 24 -1.86 10.24 3.86
CA THR A 24 -1.77 8.90 4.47
C THR A 24 -2.42 7.85 3.58
N SER A 25 -2.17 6.58 3.89
CA SER A 25 -2.76 5.49 3.12
C SER A 25 -4.29 5.52 3.20
N HIS A 26 -4.91 5.70 2.06
CA HIS A 26 -6.35 5.64 1.85
C HIS A 26 -6.61 4.75 0.64
N GLU A 27 -7.41 3.71 0.81
CA GLU A 27 -7.69 2.78 -0.29
C GLU A 27 -8.79 3.34 -1.21
N PRO A 28 -8.44 3.80 -2.41
CA PRO A 28 -9.42 4.34 -3.36
C PRO A 28 -10.18 3.23 -4.10
N ALA A 29 -9.88 1.96 -3.85
CA ALA A 29 -10.49 0.79 -4.50
C ALA A 29 -10.52 0.91 -6.03
N SER A 30 -9.47 1.45 -6.62
CA SER A 30 -9.38 1.75 -8.05
C SER A 30 -8.23 1.04 -8.76
N SER A 31 -7.66 0.01 -8.13
CA SER A 31 -6.74 -0.89 -8.84
C SER A 31 -7.52 -1.71 -9.88
N GLU A 32 -6.86 -2.09 -10.95
CA GLU A 32 -7.39 -2.96 -11.99
C GLU A 32 -6.51 -4.20 -12.05
N ASP A 33 -7.07 -5.36 -11.75
CA ASP A 33 -6.33 -6.65 -11.67
C ASP A 33 -5.14 -6.61 -10.68
N GLY A 34 -5.27 -5.83 -9.59
CA GLY A 34 -4.21 -5.62 -8.61
C GLY A 34 -3.08 -4.69 -9.06
N LEU A 35 -3.24 -3.97 -10.17
CA LEU A 35 -2.26 -3.03 -10.71
C LEU A 35 -2.71 -1.58 -10.53
N PRO A 36 -1.81 -0.64 -10.19
CA PRO A 36 -2.11 0.78 -10.05
C PRO A 36 -2.11 1.47 -11.42
N LYS A 37 -3.10 1.10 -12.26
CA LYS A 37 -3.25 1.68 -13.58
C LYS A 37 -3.60 3.17 -13.52
N ASP A 38 -3.97 3.77 -14.64
CA ASP A 38 -4.06 5.23 -14.77
C ASP A 38 -4.97 5.89 -13.75
N ARG A 39 -6.13 5.30 -13.44
CA ARG A 39 -7.05 5.87 -12.44
C ARG A 39 -6.42 5.96 -11.06
N TYR A 40 -5.74 4.90 -10.63
CA TYR A 40 -5.04 4.86 -9.35
C TYR A 40 -3.87 5.84 -9.33
N ARG A 41 -3.05 5.83 -10.39
CA ARG A 41 -1.91 6.72 -10.58
C ARG A 41 -2.33 8.19 -10.52
N LEU A 42 -3.33 8.58 -11.30
CA LEU A 42 -3.82 9.95 -11.36
C LEU A 42 -4.39 10.44 -10.02
N TYR A 43 -4.97 9.54 -9.21
CA TYR A 43 -5.38 9.87 -7.85
C TYR A 43 -4.23 10.45 -7.01
N HIS A 44 -3.04 9.85 -7.08
CA HIS A 44 -1.86 10.33 -6.36
C HIS A 44 -1.23 11.56 -7.02
N VAL A 45 -1.18 11.59 -8.34
CA VAL A 45 -0.62 12.71 -9.12
C VAL A 45 -1.39 14.01 -8.85
N GLU A 46 -2.72 13.99 -8.85
CA GLU A 46 -3.52 15.19 -8.57
C GLU A 46 -3.26 15.74 -7.15
N ARG A 47 -2.98 14.90 -6.18
CA ARG A 47 -2.59 15.32 -4.84
C ARG A 47 -1.18 15.88 -4.79
N ALA A 48 -0.27 15.30 -5.54
CA ALA A 48 1.08 15.82 -5.69
C ALA A 48 1.06 17.23 -6.33
N LYS A 49 0.24 17.45 -7.38
CA LYS A 49 -0.04 18.75 -7.96
C LYS A 49 -0.65 19.74 -6.94
N GLY A 50 -1.54 19.23 -6.08
CA GLY A 50 -2.14 19.99 -4.98
C GLY A 50 -1.16 20.39 -3.88
N GLY A 51 0.09 19.94 -3.94
CA GLY A 51 1.18 20.42 -3.08
C GLY A 51 1.56 19.51 -1.92
N VAL A 52 1.00 18.30 -1.78
CA VAL A 52 1.48 17.37 -0.73
C VAL A 52 2.95 17.03 -0.95
N ALA A 53 3.70 16.87 0.13
CA ALA A 53 5.11 16.54 0.07
C ALA A 53 5.38 15.02 0.00
N LEU A 54 4.44 14.23 0.46
CA LEU A 54 4.52 12.77 0.44
C LEU A 54 3.12 12.20 0.21
N THR A 55 3.01 11.24 -0.68
CA THR A 55 1.80 10.44 -0.85
C THR A 55 2.10 8.98 -0.53
N MET A 56 1.23 8.35 0.27
CA MET A 56 1.34 6.93 0.57
C MET A 56 0.30 6.16 -0.24
N THR A 57 0.72 5.10 -0.92
CA THR A 57 -0.24 4.21 -1.57
C THR A 57 -1.17 3.62 -0.51
N ALA A 58 -2.40 3.47 -0.90
CA ALA A 58 -3.44 3.00 -0.01
C ALA A 58 -3.10 1.64 0.60
N GLY A 59 -3.37 1.50 1.86
CA GLY A 59 -2.98 0.49 2.82
C GLY A 59 -3.13 -0.94 2.47
N SER A 60 -2.52 -1.37 1.39
CA SER A 60 -2.89 -2.67 0.91
C SER A 60 -2.18 -3.11 -0.36
N ALA A 61 -0.91 -2.84 -0.49
CA ALA A 61 -0.11 -3.61 -1.42
C ALA A 61 0.15 -4.98 -0.78
N ILE A 62 -0.65 -5.99 -1.14
CA ILE A 62 -0.51 -7.33 -0.58
C ILE A 62 0.76 -7.99 -1.10
N VAL A 63 1.51 -8.59 -0.17
CA VAL A 63 2.86 -9.10 -0.44
C VAL A 63 2.90 -10.58 -0.82
N ALA A 64 1.80 -11.29 -0.68
CA ALA A 64 1.72 -12.71 -0.99
C ALA A 64 0.33 -13.11 -1.51
N PRO A 65 0.22 -14.13 -2.39
CA PRO A 65 -1.05 -14.55 -2.98
C PRO A 65 -2.03 -15.17 -1.98
N ASP A 66 -1.54 -15.68 -0.85
CA ASP A 66 -2.36 -16.22 0.25
C ASP A 66 -3.00 -15.12 1.12
N SER A 67 -2.66 -13.85 0.88
CA SER A 67 -3.37 -12.70 1.45
C SER A 67 -4.37 -12.15 0.43
N PRO A 68 -5.62 -12.63 0.39
CA PRO A 68 -6.58 -12.20 -0.61
C PRO A 68 -6.90 -10.71 -0.49
N PRO A 69 -7.20 -10.07 -1.62
CA PRO A 69 -7.52 -8.64 -1.65
C PRO A 69 -8.85 -8.37 -0.94
N ALA A 70 -8.84 -7.45 0.03
CA ALA A 70 -10.05 -7.06 0.75
C ALA A 70 -10.85 -5.95 0.04
N PHE A 71 -10.17 -5.03 -0.65
CA PHE A 71 -10.75 -3.78 -1.16
C PHE A 71 -10.18 -3.34 -2.52
N GLY A 72 -9.85 -4.25 -3.42
CA GLY A 72 -9.20 -3.88 -4.68
C GLY A 72 -7.74 -3.47 -4.47
N ASN A 73 -7.05 -4.22 -3.64
CA ASN A 73 -5.66 -3.99 -3.26
C ASN A 73 -4.68 -4.15 -4.42
N LEU A 74 -3.53 -3.51 -4.29
CA LEU A 74 -2.41 -3.76 -5.18
C LEU A 74 -1.77 -5.13 -4.89
N HIS A 75 -1.38 -5.85 -5.94
CA HIS A 75 -0.71 -7.15 -5.83
C HIS A 75 0.80 -6.97 -5.91
N ALA A 76 1.44 -6.59 -4.79
CA ALA A 76 2.88 -6.30 -4.75
C ALA A 76 3.78 -7.54 -4.91
N TYR A 77 3.22 -8.73 -4.82
CA TYR A 77 3.92 -10.00 -5.08
C TYR A 77 4.09 -10.33 -6.57
N ARG A 78 3.56 -9.48 -7.48
CA ARG A 78 3.63 -9.70 -8.94
C ARG A 78 4.61 -8.71 -9.56
N ASP A 79 5.54 -9.22 -10.36
CA ASP A 79 6.54 -8.37 -11.03
C ASP A 79 5.92 -7.37 -12.01
N GLU A 80 4.75 -7.67 -12.56
CA GLU A 80 4.02 -6.78 -13.48
C GLU A 80 3.63 -5.44 -12.84
N ILE A 81 3.64 -5.34 -11.50
CA ILE A 81 3.35 -4.09 -10.80
C ILE A 81 4.49 -3.06 -10.91
N VAL A 82 5.74 -3.53 -11.07
CA VAL A 82 6.94 -2.68 -11.01
C VAL A 82 6.89 -1.51 -11.99
N PRO A 83 6.62 -1.70 -13.30
CA PRO A 83 6.57 -0.58 -14.23
C PRO A 83 5.44 0.41 -13.90
N TRP A 84 4.33 -0.05 -13.34
CA TRP A 84 3.23 0.82 -12.93
C TRP A 84 3.58 1.66 -11.70
N LEU A 85 4.22 1.07 -10.70
CA LEU A 85 4.71 1.79 -9.52
C LEU A 85 5.81 2.79 -9.88
N LYS A 86 6.70 2.39 -10.80
CA LYS A 86 7.71 3.31 -11.32
C LYS A 86 7.08 4.54 -11.95
N ARG A 87 6.12 4.35 -12.85
CA ARG A 87 5.42 5.46 -13.50
C ARG A 87 4.68 6.35 -12.50
N LEU A 88 4.00 5.75 -11.50
CA LEU A 88 3.34 6.50 -10.45
C LEU A 88 4.35 7.36 -9.67
N ALA A 89 5.48 6.78 -9.30
CA ALA A 89 6.53 7.49 -8.59
C ALA A 89 7.13 8.63 -9.42
N ASP A 90 7.48 8.36 -10.67
CA ASP A 90 8.05 9.36 -11.59
C ASP A 90 7.11 10.57 -11.71
N ASP A 91 5.83 10.34 -11.99
CA ASP A 91 4.84 11.41 -12.15
C ASP A 91 4.62 12.21 -10.84
N CYS A 92 4.64 11.56 -9.68
CA CYS A 92 4.57 12.26 -8.40
C CYS A 92 5.83 13.10 -8.13
N HIS A 93 7.01 12.55 -8.47
CA HIS A 93 8.29 13.24 -8.32
C HIS A 93 8.38 14.49 -9.16
N GLU A 94 7.79 14.52 -10.36
CA GLU A 94 7.71 15.74 -11.20
C GLU A 94 7.05 16.91 -10.48
N HIS A 95 6.17 16.63 -9.52
CA HIS A 95 5.51 17.63 -8.68
C HIS A 95 6.16 17.76 -7.28
N GLY A 96 7.34 17.18 -7.10
CA GLY A 96 8.11 17.24 -5.83
C GLY A 96 7.44 16.54 -4.65
N ALA A 97 6.63 15.52 -4.90
CA ALA A 97 6.04 14.68 -3.88
C ALA A 97 6.78 13.33 -3.82
N ALA A 98 7.26 12.95 -2.64
CA ALA A 98 7.76 11.59 -2.40
C ALA A 98 6.62 10.58 -2.41
N VAL A 99 6.95 9.33 -2.72
CA VAL A 99 5.99 8.21 -2.70
C VAL A 99 6.41 7.18 -1.67
N MET A 100 5.47 6.70 -0.90
CA MET A 100 5.64 5.60 0.06
C MET A 100 4.63 4.50 -0.25
N ILE A 101 5.06 3.24 -0.15
CA ILE A 101 4.18 2.09 -0.32
C ILE A 101 3.87 1.52 1.06
N GLN A 102 2.58 1.30 1.35
CA GLN A 102 2.18 0.51 2.50
C GLN A 102 2.03 -0.94 2.08
N LEU A 103 2.91 -1.79 2.57
CA LEU A 103 2.85 -3.23 2.38
C LEU A 103 1.94 -3.87 3.41
N THR A 104 1.19 -4.90 3.02
CA THR A 104 0.28 -5.60 3.91
C THR A 104 0.21 -7.10 3.63
N HIS A 105 -0.04 -7.84 4.70
CA HIS A 105 -0.53 -9.20 4.66
C HIS A 105 -1.68 -9.29 5.67
N LEU A 106 -2.88 -9.66 5.24
CA LEU A 106 -4.06 -9.64 6.10
C LEU A 106 -4.04 -10.75 7.17
N GLY A 107 -3.19 -11.76 6.98
CA GLY A 107 -3.04 -12.85 7.94
C GLY A 107 -4.40 -13.44 8.32
N ARG A 108 -4.63 -13.66 9.61
CA ARG A 108 -5.88 -14.24 10.13
C ARG A 108 -7.14 -13.42 9.83
N ARG A 109 -7.03 -12.15 9.43
CA ARG A 109 -8.17 -11.29 9.05
C ARG A 109 -8.64 -11.48 7.63
N THR A 110 -8.05 -12.41 6.93
CA THR A 110 -8.44 -12.80 5.59
C THR A 110 -9.79 -13.50 5.62
N ARG A 111 -10.72 -13.10 4.73
CA ARG A 111 -11.93 -13.89 4.49
C ARG A 111 -11.55 -15.19 3.80
N TRP A 112 -12.20 -16.28 4.16
CA TRP A 112 -12.18 -17.51 3.42
C TRP A 112 -12.48 -17.22 1.96
N ASN A 113 -11.53 -17.48 1.10
CA ASN A 113 -11.83 -17.64 -0.29
C ASN A 113 -12.48 -19.01 -0.44
N THR A 114 -13.68 -19.07 -0.96
CA THR A 114 -14.51 -20.26 -1.05
C THR A 114 -13.90 -21.37 -1.93
N GLY A 115 -12.70 -21.16 -2.50
CA GLY A 115 -11.96 -22.10 -3.30
C GLY A 115 -10.71 -22.71 -2.68
N ASP A 116 -10.12 -22.05 -1.67
CA ASP A 116 -8.84 -22.47 -1.11
C ASP A 116 -8.98 -22.96 0.33
N TRP A 117 -8.77 -24.24 0.52
CA TRP A 117 -8.75 -24.92 1.83
C TRP A 117 -7.44 -24.75 2.58
N LEU A 118 -6.50 -23.99 2.04
CA LEU A 118 -5.20 -23.80 2.66
C LEU A 118 -5.29 -22.82 3.84
N PRO A 119 -4.66 -23.13 4.97
CA PRO A 119 -4.59 -22.19 6.07
C PRO A 119 -3.83 -20.94 5.63
N VAL A 120 -4.41 -19.78 5.93
CA VAL A 120 -3.75 -18.49 5.68
C VAL A 120 -2.57 -18.34 6.62
N LEU A 121 -1.42 -17.88 6.13
CA LEU A 121 -0.28 -17.58 6.97
C LEU A 121 -0.57 -16.38 7.88
N SER A 122 -0.15 -16.47 9.12
CA SER A 122 -0.30 -15.42 10.14
C SER A 122 0.87 -15.49 11.13
N ALA A 123 1.09 -14.41 11.87
CA ALA A 123 2.09 -14.39 12.94
C ALA A 123 1.83 -15.41 14.06
N SER A 124 0.59 -15.90 14.18
CA SER A 124 0.22 -16.92 15.18
C SER A 124 -0.98 -17.72 14.71
N ALA A 125 -1.14 -18.95 15.19
CA ALA A 125 -2.26 -19.83 14.86
C ALA A 125 -3.57 -19.49 15.63
N LEU A 126 -3.76 -18.22 15.99
CA LEU A 126 -4.97 -17.79 16.71
C LEU A 126 -6.10 -17.49 15.72
N ARG A 127 -7.22 -18.19 15.88
CA ARG A 127 -8.42 -18.01 15.07
C ARG A 127 -8.96 -16.58 15.18
N GLU A 128 -9.35 -16.00 14.03
CA GLU A 128 -10.08 -14.74 13.96
C GLU A 128 -11.58 -14.98 14.20
N PRO A 129 -12.17 -14.45 15.28
CA PRO A 129 -13.58 -14.69 15.59
C PRO A 129 -14.56 -14.14 14.55
N ALA A 130 -14.25 -12.98 13.96
CA ALA A 130 -15.14 -12.29 13.04
C ALA A 130 -15.24 -12.97 11.67
N HIS A 131 -14.11 -13.48 11.16
CA HIS A 131 -14.03 -14.05 9.81
C HIS A 131 -13.93 -15.58 9.81
N ARG A 132 -13.81 -16.20 10.98
CA ARG A 132 -13.73 -17.65 11.17
C ARG A 132 -12.58 -18.35 10.43
N SER A 133 -11.57 -17.60 10.02
CA SER A 133 -10.39 -18.19 9.37
C SER A 133 -9.53 -18.98 10.37
N PHE A 134 -8.88 -20.03 9.86
CA PHE A 134 -7.94 -20.85 10.62
C PHE A 134 -6.53 -20.56 10.10
N PRO A 135 -5.78 -19.66 10.75
CA PRO A 135 -4.44 -19.34 10.31
C PRO A 135 -3.44 -20.41 10.74
N LYS A 136 -2.43 -20.63 9.92
CA LYS A 136 -1.19 -21.30 10.28
C LYS A 136 -0.20 -20.23 10.75
N ALA A 137 0.56 -20.49 11.82
CA ALA A 137 1.69 -19.64 12.18
C ALA A 137 2.75 -19.71 11.07
N ALA A 138 3.28 -18.56 10.66
CA ALA A 138 4.40 -18.53 9.73
C ALA A 138 5.64 -19.15 10.39
N GLU A 139 6.37 -19.96 9.64
CA GLU A 139 7.63 -20.58 10.02
C GLU A 139 8.75 -19.97 9.19
N GLU A 140 10.03 -20.21 9.53
CA GLU A 140 11.15 -19.57 8.88
C GLU A 140 11.15 -19.79 7.35
N TRP A 141 10.83 -21.00 6.90
CA TRP A 141 10.74 -21.30 5.45
C TRP A 141 9.52 -20.70 4.72
N ASP A 142 8.55 -20.16 5.43
CA ASP A 142 7.44 -19.43 4.81
C ASP A 142 7.82 -17.97 4.49
N LEU A 143 9.04 -17.53 4.87
CA LEU A 143 9.52 -16.15 4.72
C LEU A 143 10.54 -15.99 3.58
N ASP A 144 10.97 -17.09 2.94
CA ASP A 144 11.84 -17.13 1.79
C ASP A 144 11.02 -17.03 0.48
#